data_c032fc1f1c15e34572f25139935f9329
#
_entry.id   c032fc1f1c15e34572f25139935f9329
#
_cell.length_a   1.000
_cell.length_b   1.000
_cell.length_c   1.000
_cell.angle_alpha   90.00
_cell.angle_beta   90.00
_cell.angle_gamma   90.00
#
_symmetry.space_group_name_H-M   'P 1'
#
loop_
_entity.id
_entity.type
_entity.pdbx_description
1 polymer ?
#
loop_
_entity_poly.entity_id
_entity_poly.type
_entity_poly.pdbx_seq_one_letter_code
_entity_poly.pdbx_strand_id
1 'polypeptide(L)' 'MTDKKVYDEATEVTAEAGAVILDGPDGVDVKVTPEAAEQTADNLIDGAVKARGQRRLKGLSLRPQ' A
#
# COMPACT_ATOMS: atom_id res chain seq x y z
N MET A 1 -17.04 -8.14 -11.05
CA MET A 1 -15.98 -7.58 -10.64
C MET A 1 -15.94 -7.32 -9.18
N THR A 2 -14.94 -7.45 -8.68
CA THR A 2 -14.83 -7.35 -7.29
C THR A 2 -14.63 -5.97 -6.83
N ASP A 3 -15.33 -5.58 -5.85
CA ASP A 3 -15.17 -4.29 -5.34
C ASP A 3 -14.32 -4.33 -4.14
N LYS A 4 -13.09 -4.04 -4.29
CA LYS A 4 -12.21 -3.98 -3.16
C LYS A 4 -12.31 -2.62 -2.54
N LYS A 5 -12.40 -2.62 -1.23
CA LYS A 5 -12.39 -1.37 -0.51
C LYS A 5 -11.02 -0.73 -0.63
N VAL A 6 -10.99 0.56 -0.87
CA VAL A 6 -9.75 1.30 -0.92
C VAL A 6 -9.51 1.90 0.45
N TYR A 7 -8.38 1.58 1.03
CA TYR A 7 -8.01 2.09 2.36
C TYR A 7 -7.14 3.33 2.16
N ASP A 8 -7.48 4.39 2.85
CA ASP A 8 -6.74 5.63 2.75
C ASP A 8 -5.98 5.96 4.02
N GLU A 9 -5.93 5.05 4.95
CA GLU A 9 -5.15 5.25 6.17
C GLU A 9 -3.90 4.41 6.10
N ALA A 10 -2.82 4.95 6.62
CA ALA A 10 -1.56 4.25 6.60
C ALA A 10 -1.58 3.06 7.55
N THR A 11 -0.87 2.02 7.18
CA THR A 11 -0.70 0.86 8.01
C THR A 11 0.39 1.15 9.03
N GLU A 12 0.15 0.79 10.28
CA GLU A 12 1.16 0.94 11.31
C GLU A 12 2.13 -0.22 11.24
N VAL A 13 3.37 0.07 11.54
CA VAL A 13 4.42 -0.92 11.45
C VAL A 13 5.16 -0.98 12.77
N THR A 14 5.31 -2.19 13.30
CA THR A 14 5.98 -2.40 14.58
C THR A 14 6.97 -3.54 14.43
N ALA A 15 8.10 -3.42 15.09
CA ALA A 15 9.07 -4.51 15.10
C ALA A 15 8.95 -5.25 16.43
N GLU A 16 8.93 -6.57 16.35
CA GLU A 16 8.78 -7.37 17.55
C GLU A 16 9.47 -8.70 17.37
N ALA A 17 10.40 -9.01 18.25
CA ALA A 17 11.05 -10.32 18.27
C ALA A 17 11.65 -10.69 16.91
N GLY A 18 12.23 -9.75 16.22
CA GLY A 18 12.87 -10.02 14.94
C GLY A 18 11.92 -10.11 13.77
N ALA A 19 10.66 -9.77 13.96
CA ALA A 19 9.69 -9.77 12.88
C ALA A 19 9.09 -8.38 12.76
N VAL A 20 8.46 -8.11 11.62
CA VAL A 20 7.79 -6.84 11.39
C VAL A 20 6.30 -7.12 11.36
N ILE A 21 5.56 -6.37 12.15
CA ILE A 21 4.12 -6.52 12.22
C ILE A 21 3.46 -5.36 11.53
N LEU A 22 2.61 -5.67 10.57
CA LEU A 22 1.85 -4.66 9.84
C LEU A 22 0.44 -4.67 10.38
N ASP A 23 0.02 -3.54 10.92
CA ASP A 23 -1.29 -3.44 11.54
C ASP A 23 -2.08 -2.38 10.79
N GLY A 24 -2.94 -2.81 9.95
CA GLY A 24 -3.71 -1.92 9.09
C GLY A 24 -5.15 -1.81 9.51
N PRO A 25 -5.91 -1.02 8.77
CA PRO A 25 -7.32 -0.82 9.09
C PRO A 25 -8.12 -2.09 8.85
N ASP A 26 -9.27 -2.15 9.49
CA ASP A 26 -10.20 -3.27 9.35
C ASP A 26 -9.57 -4.61 9.74
N GLY A 27 -8.68 -4.57 10.71
CA GLY A 27 -8.13 -5.80 11.24
C GLY A 27 -7.07 -6.45 10.38
N VAL A 28 -6.55 -5.74 9.40
CA VAL A 28 -5.43 -6.26 8.63
C VAL A 28 -4.23 -6.35 9.55
N ASP A 29 -3.71 -7.56 9.73
CA ASP A 29 -2.66 -7.79 10.70
C ASP A 29 -1.76 -8.89 10.16
N VAL A 30 -0.58 -8.53 9.73
CA VAL A 30 0.33 -9.45 9.07
C VAL A 30 1.69 -9.35 9.71
N LYS A 31 2.32 -10.51 9.93
CA LYS A 31 3.68 -10.57 10.46
C LYS A 31 4.59 -11.07 9.36
N VAL A 32 5.65 -10.35 9.10
CA VAL A 32 6.57 -10.70 8.02
C VAL A 32 8.01 -10.63 8.51
N THR A 33 8.91 -11.24 7.76
CA THR A 33 10.32 -11.12 8.07
C THR A 33 10.80 -9.73 7.67
N PRO A 34 11.92 -9.27 8.25
CA PRO A 34 12.47 -7.98 7.85
C PRO A 34 12.77 -7.90 6.35
N GLU A 35 13.27 -8.98 5.79
CA GLU A 35 13.60 -9.01 4.37
C GLU A 35 12.34 -8.87 3.52
N ALA A 36 11.29 -9.59 3.90
CA ALA A 36 10.04 -9.49 3.18
C ALA A 36 9.44 -8.11 3.33
N ALA A 37 9.59 -7.52 4.50
CA ALA A 37 9.08 -6.17 4.74
C ALA A 37 9.79 -5.16 3.86
N GLU A 38 11.10 -5.28 3.72
CA GLU A 38 11.86 -4.37 2.88
C GLU A 38 11.46 -4.50 1.43
N GLN A 39 11.33 -5.72 0.95
CA GLN A 39 10.91 -5.95 -0.42
C GLN A 39 9.51 -5.42 -0.66
N THR A 40 8.63 -5.64 0.30
CA THR A 40 7.26 -5.15 0.18
C THR A 40 7.23 -3.63 0.17
N ALA A 41 8.07 -2.99 0.98
CA ALA A 41 8.14 -1.55 1.01
C ALA A 41 8.56 -1.00 -0.36
N ASP A 42 9.54 -1.61 -0.97
CA ASP A 42 9.98 -1.19 -2.30
C ASP A 42 8.86 -1.35 -3.30
N ASN A 43 8.16 -2.46 -3.25
CA ASN A 43 7.05 -2.71 -4.15
C ASN A 43 5.93 -1.70 -3.94
N LEU A 44 5.66 -1.36 -2.69
CA LEU A 44 4.61 -0.41 -2.37
C LEU A 44 4.96 0.98 -2.85
N ILE A 45 6.20 1.38 -2.69
CA ILE A 45 6.63 2.69 -3.16
C ILE A 45 6.48 2.77 -4.67
N ASP A 46 6.93 1.73 -5.36
CA ASP A 46 6.83 1.69 -6.80
C ASP A 46 5.38 1.76 -7.25
N GLY A 47 4.52 0.99 -6.60
CA GLY A 47 3.11 1.00 -6.92
C GLY A 47 2.45 2.33 -6.64
N ALA A 48 2.85 2.96 -5.52
CA ALA A 48 2.27 4.25 -5.16
C ALA A 48 2.64 5.33 -6.18
N VAL A 49 3.89 5.31 -6.64
CA VAL A 49 4.31 6.28 -7.64
C VAL A 49 3.54 6.09 -8.92
N LYS A 50 3.37 4.85 -9.34
CA LYS A 50 2.61 4.56 -10.55
C LYS A 50 1.16 4.96 -10.40
N ALA A 51 0.57 4.68 -9.26
CA ALA A 51 -0.83 5.01 -9.03
C ALA A 51 -1.05 6.52 -9.01
N ARG A 52 -0.10 7.25 -8.42
CA ARG A 52 -0.20 8.70 -8.43
C ARG A 52 -0.12 9.24 -9.85
N GLY A 53 0.77 8.66 -10.66
CA GLY A 53 0.89 9.06 -12.04
C GLY A 53 -0.40 8.82 -12.79
N GLN A 54 -1.02 7.66 -12.58
CA GLN A 54 -2.28 7.35 -13.21
C GLN A 54 -3.37 8.31 -12.80
N ARG A 55 -3.40 8.65 -11.52
CA ARG A 55 -4.41 9.56 -11.00
C ARG A 55 -4.23 10.95 -11.57
N ARG A 56 -2.98 11.39 -11.71
CA ARG A 56 -2.69 12.70 -12.25
C ARG A 56 -3.05 12.75 -13.73
N LEU A 57 -2.69 11.73 -14.48
CA LEU A 57 -3.01 11.68 -15.89
C LEU A 57 -4.50 11.70 -16.10
N LYS A 58 -5.22 10.99 -15.28
CA LYS A 58 -6.65 10.97 -15.37
C LYS A 58 -7.24 12.37 -15.14
N GLY A 59 -6.68 13.08 -14.17
CA GLY A 59 -7.13 14.41 -13.88
C GLY A 59 -6.76 15.39 -14.96
N LEU A 60 -5.63 15.15 -15.64
CA LEU A 60 -5.19 16.04 -16.68
C LEU A 60 -5.84 15.76 -18.01
N SER A 61 -6.42 14.62 -18.16
CA SER A 61 -6.85 14.21 -19.46
C SER A 61 -7.88 15.12 -20.04
N LEU A 62 -8.57 15.86 -19.24
CA LEU A 62 -9.56 16.78 -19.73
C LEU A 62 -10.60 16.13 -20.58
N ARG A 63 -10.50 14.85 -20.74
CA ARG A 63 -11.48 14.14 -21.47
C ARG A 63 -12.34 13.44 -20.52
N PRO A 64 -13.57 13.36 -20.77
CA PRO A 64 -14.44 12.55 -19.96
C PRO A 64 -13.98 11.13 -20.12
N GLN A 65 -13.85 10.46 -19.08
CA GLN A 65 -13.39 9.08 -19.13
C GLN A 65 -14.51 8.08 -18.98
#